data_b6520fb4bbff00abd3c4ed0a67785ab7
#
_entry.id   b6520fb4bbff00abd3c4ed0a67785ab7
#
_cell.length_a   1.000
_cell.length_b   1.000
_cell.length_c   1.000
_cell.angle_alpha   90.00
_cell.angle_beta   90.00
_cell.angle_gamma   90.00
#
_symmetry.space_group_name_H-M   'P 1'
#
loop_
_entity.id
_entity.type
_entity.pdbx_description
1 polymer ?
#
loop_
_entity_poly.entity_id
_entity_poly.type
_entity_poly.pdbx_seq_one_letter_code
_entity_poly.pdbx_strand_id
1 'polypeptide(L)'
;SWLDNHVKIMRPDNGEIVESFEGLNLPVSATKYNDQIAVALHGNKSVMLLNPGTGEREILADGFQAPTHVINYREDLVVSDRSKGEVIRIDVNGNKEVLIDGLDSPEGLAYKDNALYIFEGNTGDIKKFQNNQISVIASVMPGSNALSELQPPSVILNGLAIKGDYLYISGELERSL
;
A
#
# COMPACT_ATOMS: atom_id res chain seq x y z
N SER A 1 0.24 8.65 -10.17
CA SER A 1 -1.12 9.21 -9.98
C SER A 1 -2.15 8.20 -10.48
N TRP A 2 -3.05 7.79 -9.60
CA TRP A 2 -4.12 6.84 -9.94
C TRP A 2 -5.13 7.44 -10.94
N LEU A 3 -5.32 8.76 -10.92
CA LEU A 3 -6.19 9.48 -11.87
C LEU A 3 -5.64 9.46 -13.30
N ASP A 4 -4.32 9.47 -13.46
CA ASP A 4 -3.66 9.51 -14.76
C ASP A 4 -3.18 8.13 -15.23
N ASN A 5 -3.37 7.10 -14.41
CA ASN A 5 -2.89 5.74 -14.69
C ASN A 5 -1.37 5.64 -14.95
N HIS A 6 -0.59 6.46 -14.22
CA HIS A 6 0.87 6.54 -14.37
C HIS A 6 1.62 6.23 -13.08
N VAL A 7 2.81 5.63 -13.23
CA VAL A 7 3.89 5.67 -12.25
C VAL A 7 5.05 6.46 -12.84
N LYS A 8 5.57 7.43 -12.09
CA LYS A 8 6.67 8.31 -12.52
C LYS A 8 7.85 8.18 -11.59
N ILE A 9 9.05 8.10 -12.16
CA ILE A 9 10.31 8.22 -11.43
C ILE A 9 10.75 9.67 -11.58
N MET A 10 11.03 10.32 -10.45
CA MET A 10 11.41 11.73 -10.42
C MET A 10 12.68 11.92 -9.60
N ARG A 11 13.48 12.90 -9.98
CA ARG A 11 14.62 13.35 -9.18
C ARG A 11 14.11 14.16 -7.97
N PRO A 12 14.55 13.85 -6.75
CA PRO A 12 14.03 14.53 -5.56
C PRO A 12 14.57 15.97 -5.40
N ASP A 13 15.69 16.30 -6.05
CA ASP A 13 16.35 17.60 -5.96
C ASP A 13 15.70 18.69 -6.81
N ASN A 14 15.13 18.33 -7.96
CA ASN A 14 14.60 19.29 -8.92
C ASN A 14 13.22 18.93 -9.51
N GLY A 15 12.67 17.76 -9.15
CA GLY A 15 11.37 17.30 -9.65
C GLY A 15 11.37 16.83 -11.10
N GLU A 16 12.54 16.69 -11.74
CA GLU A 16 12.65 16.21 -13.11
C GLU A 16 12.11 14.77 -13.22
N ILE A 17 11.20 14.53 -14.17
CA ILE A 17 10.71 13.19 -14.47
C ILE A 17 11.76 12.48 -15.31
N VAL A 18 12.34 11.43 -14.73
CA VAL A 18 13.36 10.60 -15.38
C VAL A 18 12.71 9.54 -16.27
N GLU A 19 11.59 8.98 -15.82
CA GLU A 19 10.87 7.93 -16.53
C GLU A 19 9.39 7.94 -16.16
N SER A 20 8.52 7.51 -17.08
CA SER A 20 7.08 7.39 -16.86
C SER A 20 6.56 6.08 -17.43
N PHE A 21 5.82 5.34 -16.61
CA PHE A 21 5.09 4.14 -17.00
C PHE A 21 3.61 4.50 -17.12
N GLU A 22 3.11 4.56 -18.34
CA GLU A 22 1.74 4.95 -18.67
C GLU A 22 0.84 3.73 -18.91
N GLY A 23 -0.49 3.94 -18.92
CA GLY A 23 -1.46 2.89 -19.25
C GLY A 23 -1.57 1.80 -18.19
N LEU A 24 -1.22 2.11 -16.95
CA LEU A 24 -1.46 1.24 -15.80
C LEU A 24 -2.93 1.37 -15.37
N ASN A 25 -3.52 0.29 -14.87
CA ASN A 25 -4.92 0.31 -14.45
C ASN A 25 -5.04 0.58 -12.95
N LEU A 26 -5.34 1.82 -12.55
CA LEU A 26 -5.47 2.29 -11.18
C LEU A 26 -4.25 1.92 -10.30
N PRO A 27 -3.05 2.45 -10.59
CA PRO A 27 -1.89 2.26 -9.73
C PRO A 27 -2.07 3.06 -8.43
N VAL A 28 -2.15 2.39 -7.30
CA VAL A 28 -2.46 3.01 -5.99
C VAL A 28 -1.26 3.12 -5.07
N SER A 29 -0.26 2.27 -5.25
CA SER A 29 0.96 2.28 -4.45
C SER A 29 2.11 1.73 -5.26
N ALA A 30 3.31 2.26 -5.01
CA ALA A 30 4.54 1.79 -5.64
C ALA A 30 5.70 1.82 -4.64
N THR A 31 6.58 0.83 -4.72
CA THR A 31 7.82 0.77 -3.94
C THR A 31 8.97 0.27 -4.80
N LYS A 32 10.20 0.72 -4.49
CA LYS A 32 11.39 0.12 -5.10
C LYS A 32 11.54 -1.31 -4.58
N TYR A 33 11.72 -2.27 -5.46
CA TYR A 33 11.95 -3.67 -5.13
C TYR A 33 13.11 -4.21 -5.97
N ASN A 34 14.25 -4.46 -5.33
CA ASN A 34 15.52 -4.73 -6.01
C ASN A 34 15.84 -3.61 -7.04
N ASP A 35 16.06 -3.96 -8.30
CA ASP A 35 16.28 -3.00 -9.39
C ASP A 35 15.01 -2.63 -10.17
N GLN A 36 13.86 -3.09 -9.69
CA GLN A 36 12.54 -2.86 -10.27
C GLN A 36 11.66 -1.99 -9.35
N ILE A 37 10.46 -1.69 -9.83
CA ILE A 37 9.41 -1.03 -9.06
C ILE A 37 8.23 -1.99 -8.95
N ALA A 38 7.87 -2.36 -7.72
CA ALA A 38 6.63 -3.10 -7.48
C ALA A 38 5.47 -2.11 -7.34
N VAL A 39 4.40 -2.36 -8.08
CA VAL A 39 3.20 -1.50 -8.13
C VAL A 39 1.96 -2.30 -7.80
N ALA A 40 1.18 -1.84 -6.83
CA ALA A 40 -0.16 -2.36 -6.58
C ALA A 40 -1.13 -1.73 -7.58
N LEU A 41 -1.72 -2.57 -8.43
CA LEU A 41 -2.72 -2.19 -9.43
C LEU A 41 -4.12 -2.58 -8.94
N HIS A 42 -4.85 -1.63 -8.42
CA HIS A 42 -6.21 -1.86 -7.90
C HIS A 42 -7.15 -2.34 -9.01
N GLY A 43 -7.08 -1.73 -10.19
CA GLY A 43 -7.93 -2.08 -11.32
C GLY A 43 -7.66 -3.47 -11.90
N ASN A 44 -6.41 -3.93 -11.90
CA ASN A 44 -6.04 -5.26 -12.37
C ASN A 44 -6.04 -6.32 -11.26
N LYS A 45 -6.24 -5.90 -10.00
CA LYS A 45 -6.21 -6.80 -8.84
C LYS A 45 -4.90 -7.59 -8.75
N SER A 46 -3.78 -6.90 -9.01
CA SER A 46 -2.45 -7.51 -9.13
C SER A 46 -1.34 -6.63 -8.56
N VAL A 47 -0.18 -7.23 -8.37
CA VAL A 47 1.10 -6.56 -8.18
C VAL A 47 1.93 -6.76 -9.43
N MET A 48 2.40 -5.67 -10.01
CA MET A 48 3.22 -5.66 -11.22
C MET A 48 4.63 -5.18 -10.90
N LEU A 49 5.61 -5.77 -11.53
CA LEU A 49 6.99 -5.28 -11.57
C LEU A 49 7.19 -4.45 -12.83
N LEU A 50 7.78 -3.27 -12.66
CA LEU A 50 8.20 -2.38 -13.74
C LEU A 50 9.73 -2.32 -13.72
N ASN A 51 10.36 -2.52 -14.87
CA ASN A 51 11.81 -2.45 -15.00
C ASN A 51 12.23 -1.09 -15.55
N PRO A 52 12.84 -0.21 -14.72
CA PRO A 52 13.37 1.06 -15.18
C PRO A 52 14.45 0.88 -16.24
N GLY A 53 14.43 1.72 -17.26
CA GLY A 53 15.41 1.71 -18.37
C GLY A 53 15.08 0.75 -19.51
N THR A 54 14.40 -0.40 -19.28
CA THR A 54 13.93 -1.28 -20.35
C THR A 54 12.45 -1.07 -20.68
N GLY A 55 11.66 -0.58 -19.70
CA GLY A 55 10.21 -0.44 -19.81
C GLY A 55 9.44 -1.76 -19.72
N GLU A 56 10.12 -2.88 -19.46
CA GLU A 56 9.50 -4.19 -19.32
C GLU A 56 8.54 -4.21 -18.13
N ARG A 57 7.46 -4.98 -18.26
CA ARG A 57 6.39 -5.12 -17.27
C ARG A 57 6.05 -6.59 -17.08
N GLU A 58 5.95 -6.99 -15.83
CA GLU A 58 5.63 -8.37 -15.45
C GLU A 58 4.61 -8.36 -14.31
N ILE A 59 3.61 -9.23 -14.37
CA ILE A 59 2.71 -9.47 -13.24
C ILE A 59 3.42 -10.45 -12.31
N LEU A 60 3.82 -9.96 -11.14
CA LEU A 60 4.43 -10.79 -10.11
C LEU A 60 3.38 -11.66 -9.41
N ALA A 61 2.23 -11.08 -9.07
CA ALA A 61 1.14 -11.79 -8.42
C ALA A 61 -0.21 -11.16 -8.77
N ASP A 62 -1.26 -11.97 -8.85
CA ASP A 62 -2.63 -11.55 -9.15
C ASP A 62 -3.66 -12.19 -8.20
N GLY A 63 -4.97 -12.00 -8.48
CA GLY A 63 -6.05 -12.59 -7.72
C GLY A 63 -6.29 -11.96 -6.35
N PHE A 64 -5.90 -10.69 -6.18
CA PHE A 64 -6.34 -9.84 -5.08
C PHE A 64 -7.79 -9.42 -5.28
N GLN A 65 -8.44 -8.92 -4.23
CA GLN A 65 -9.77 -8.29 -4.38
C GLN A 65 -9.66 -6.77 -4.48
N ALA A 66 -8.90 -6.15 -3.57
CA ALA A 66 -8.68 -4.72 -3.54
C ALA A 66 -7.27 -4.42 -3.00
N PRO A 67 -6.20 -4.64 -3.78
CA PRO A 67 -4.85 -4.31 -3.35
C PRO A 67 -4.73 -2.79 -3.22
N THR A 68 -4.20 -2.31 -2.08
CA THR A 68 -4.16 -0.88 -1.77
C THR A 68 -2.75 -0.36 -1.49
N HIS A 69 -1.93 -1.10 -0.79
CA HIS A 69 -0.57 -0.67 -0.49
C HIS A 69 0.42 -1.83 -0.65
N VAL A 70 1.57 -1.58 -1.27
CA VAL A 70 2.67 -2.53 -1.42
C VAL A 70 3.94 -1.93 -0.84
N ILE A 71 4.64 -2.68 0.00
CA ILE A 71 5.92 -2.30 0.58
C ILE A 71 6.90 -3.47 0.63
N ASN A 72 8.18 -3.16 0.81
CA ASN A 72 9.20 -4.16 1.11
C ASN A 72 8.99 -4.70 2.53
N TYR A 73 9.12 -6.01 2.67
CA TYR A 73 9.06 -6.74 3.92
C TYR A 73 10.17 -7.79 3.95
N ARG A 74 11.29 -7.47 4.63
CA ARG A 74 12.51 -8.27 4.56
C ARG A 74 13.01 -8.36 3.09
N GLU A 75 13.09 -9.57 2.54
CA GLU A 75 13.48 -9.81 1.14
C GLU A 75 12.29 -9.90 0.18
N ASP A 76 11.07 -9.91 0.73
CA ASP A 76 9.80 -10.08 0.02
C ASP A 76 9.02 -8.75 -0.06
N LEU A 77 7.81 -8.84 -0.61
CA LEU A 77 6.81 -7.79 -0.55
C LEU A 77 5.66 -8.17 0.38
N VAL A 78 5.00 -7.18 0.95
CA VAL A 78 3.68 -7.34 1.54
C VAL A 78 2.71 -6.37 0.92
N VAL A 79 1.46 -6.84 0.76
CA VAL A 79 0.37 -6.09 0.15
C VAL A 79 -0.85 -6.14 1.06
N SER A 80 -1.48 -4.99 1.31
CA SER A 80 -2.80 -4.95 1.93
C SER A 80 -3.88 -5.22 0.90
N ASP A 81 -4.71 -6.23 1.13
CA ASP A 81 -5.95 -6.47 0.38
C ASP A 81 -7.14 -6.00 1.21
N ARG A 82 -7.57 -4.77 0.92
CA ARG A 82 -8.59 -4.06 1.69
C ARG A 82 -9.89 -4.83 1.81
N SER A 83 -10.38 -5.37 0.70
CA SER A 83 -11.68 -6.06 0.66
C SER A 83 -11.66 -7.45 1.29
N LYS A 84 -10.48 -8.09 1.34
CA LYS A 84 -10.33 -9.36 2.04
C LYS A 84 -10.06 -9.21 3.53
N GLY A 85 -9.62 -8.04 3.97
CA GLY A 85 -9.15 -7.85 5.34
C GLY A 85 -7.84 -8.57 5.62
N GLU A 86 -6.96 -8.66 4.61
CA GLU A 86 -5.73 -9.45 4.68
C GLU A 86 -4.50 -8.58 4.40
N VAL A 87 -3.37 -8.96 4.99
CA VAL A 87 -2.03 -8.58 4.52
C VAL A 87 -1.37 -9.84 3.96
N ILE A 88 -0.98 -9.77 2.70
CA ILE A 88 -0.48 -10.90 1.92
C ILE A 88 1.00 -10.68 1.63
N ARG A 89 1.84 -11.65 1.98
CA ARG A 89 3.25 -11.71 1.61
C ARG A 89 3.37 -12.29 0.20
N ILE A 90 4.29 -11.74 -0.59
CA ILE A 90 4.62 -12.20 -1.94
C ILE A 90 6.12 -12.41 -2.00
N ASP A 91 6.56 -13.61 -2.29
CA ASP A 91 7.98 -13.92 -2.49
C ASP A 91 8.48 -13.48 -3.88
N VAL A 92 9.78 -13.62 -4.13
CA VAL A 92 10.42 -13.26 -5.39
C VAL A 92 9.88 -14.02 -6.60
N ASN A 93 9.26 -15.19 -6.40
CA ASN A 93 8.67 -16.01 -7.46
C ASN A 93 7.16 -15.72 -7.65
N GLY A 94 6.60 -14.78 -6.91
CA GLY A 94 5.18 -14.42 -6.95
C GLY A 94 4.27 -15.34 -6.12
N ASN A 95 4.82 -16.26 -5.32
CA ASN A 95 4.01 -17.08 -4.43
C ASN A 95 3.42 -16.23 -3.31
N LYS A 96 2.14 -16.41 -3.05
CA LYS A 96 1.38 -15.65 -2.04
C LYS A 96 1.16 -16.46 -0.78
N GLU A 97 1.32 -15.81 0.37
CA GLU A 97 1.00 -16.32 1.70
C GLU A 97 0.22 -15.27 2.48
N VAL A 98 -0.91 -15.64 3.07
CA VAL A 98 -1.63 -14.74 4.00
C VAL A 98 -0.82 -14.63 5.28
N LEU A 99 -0.25 -13.45 5.51
CA LEU A 99 0.55 -13.16 6.70
C LEU A 99 -0.33 -12.78 7.89
N ILE A 100 -1.40 -12.03 7.64
CA ILE A 100 -2.37 -11.56 8.63
C ILE A 100 -3.74 -11.56 7.99
N ASP A 101 -4.75 -12.01 8.72
CA ASP A 101 -6.16 -11.98 8.35
C ASP A 101 -7.03 -11.31 9.43
N GLY A 102 -8.33 -11.17 9.17
CA GLY A 102 -9.28 -10.60 10.12
C GLY A 102 -9.08 -9.11 10.40
N LEU A 103 -8.51 -8.38 9.45
CA LEU A 103 -8.34 -6.93 9.50
C LEU A 103 -9.58 -6.21 8.95
N ASP A 104 -9.86 -5.01 9.48
CA ASP A 104 -10.99 -4.19 9.01
C ASP A 104 -10.52 -3.13 8.01
N SER A 105 -10.57 -3.49 6.72
CA SER A 105 -10.13 -2.62 5.61
C SER A 105 -8.68 -2.15 5.75
N PRO A 106 -7.67 -3.06 5.72
CA PRO A 106 -6.27 -2.66 5.81
C PRO A 106 -5.89 -1.82 4.59
N GLU A 107 -5.24 -0.68 4.84
CA GLU A 107 -4.83 0.28 3.83
C GLU A 107 -3.32 0.52 3.90
N GLY A 108 -2.88 1.49 4.71
CA GLY A 108 -1.48 1.85 4.85
C GLY A 108 -0.64 0.79 5.54
N LEU A 109 0.54 0.53 5.02
CA LEU A 109 1.53 -0.38 5.60
C LEU A 109 2.86 0.36 5.81
N ALA A 110 3.56 0.03 6.89
CA ALA A 110 4.94 0.44 7.10
C ALA A 110 5.70 -0.67 7.85
N TYR A 111 6.99 -0.84 7.53
CA TYR A 111 7.82 -1.87 8.14
C TYR A 111 9.10 -1.28 8.70
N LYS A 112 9.39 -1.57 9.96
CA LYS A 112 10.61 -1.16 10.65
C LYS A 112 10.90 -2.09 11.83
N ASP A 113 12.18 -2.39 12.07
CA ASP A 113 12.66 -3.11 13.26
C ASP A 113 11.91 -4.44 13.51
N ASN A 114 11.69 -5.22 12.43
CA ASN A 114 10.94 -6.47 12.43
C ASN A 114 9.47 -6.34 12.88
N ALA A 115 8.91 -5.15 12.85
CA ALA A 115 7.50 -4.88 13.10
C ALA A 115 6.83 -4.36 11.83
N LEU A 116 5.67 -4.90 11.50
CA LEU A 116 4.78 -4.40 10.46
C LEU A 116 3.67 -3.59 11.12
N TYR A 117 3.46 -2.38 10.65
CA TYR A 117 2.42 -1.47 11.09
C TYR A 117 1.36 -1.41 9.99
N ILE A 118 0.10 -1.50 10.40
CA ILE A 118 -1.06 -1.55 9.52
C ILE A 118 -2.05 -0.48 9.96
N PHE A 119 -2.51 0.32 9.03
CA PHE A 119 -3.63 1.22 9.24
C PHE A 119 -4.93 0.58 8.74
N GLU A 120 -5.95 0.53 9.59
CA GLU A 120 -7.29 0.06 9.23
C GLU A 120 -8.21 1.21 8.88
N GLY A 121 -8.67 1.24 7.64
CA GLY A 121 -9.46 2.35 7.11
C GLY A 121 -10.83 2.52 7.76
N ASN A 122 -11.49 1.43 8.17
CA ASN A 122 -12.83 1.51 8.76
C ASN A 122 -12.82 1.90 10.24
N THR A 123 -11.82 1.45 11.00
CA THR A 123 -11.75 1.69 12.46
C THR A 123 -10.89 2.89 12.82
N GLY A 124 -9.95 3.27 11.93
CA GLY A 124 -8.91 4.25 12.23
C GLY A 124 -7.82 3.70 13.15
N ASP A 125 -7.77 2.41 13.36
CA ASP A 125 -6.79 1.77 14.21
C ASP A 125 -5.44 1.61 13.52
N ILE A 126 -4.38 1.80 14.28
CA ILE A 126 -3.04 1.40 13.90
C ILE A 126 -2.71 0.13 14.64
N LYS A 127 -2.48 -0.93 13.88
CA LYS A 127 -2.07 -2.22 14.41
C LYS A 127 -0.58 -2.44 14.20
N LYS A 128 0.05 -3.07 15.18
CA LYS A 128 1.43 -3.53 15.10
C LYS A 128 1.45 -5.05 15.11
N PHE A 129 2.07 -5.63 14.08
CA PHE A 129 2.34 -7.07 13.99
C PHE A 129 3.83 -7.33 14.17
N GLN A 130 4.17 -8.10 15.18
CA GLN A 130 5.54 -8.47 15.51
C GLN A 130 5.55 -9.81 16.26
N ASN A 131 6.49 -10.70 15.94
CA ASN A 131 6.62 -12.03 16.57
C ASN A 131 5.30 -12.84 16.50
N ASN A 132 4.61 -12.81 15.37
CA ASN A 132 3.31 -13.46 15.14
C ASN A 132 2.18 -13.00 16.09
N GLN A 133 2.34 -11.83 16.70
CA GLN A 133 1.32 -11.21 17.53
C GLN A 133 0.88 -9.89 16.91
N ILE A 134 -0.42 -9.63 16.96
CA ILE A 134 -1.00 -8.36 16.53
C ILE A 134 -1.61 -7.63 17.72
N SER A 135 -1.41 -6.32 17.78
CA SER A 135 -1.98 -5.46 18.81
C SER A 135 -2.32 -4.09 18.25
N VAL A 136 -3.39 -3.48 18.74
CA VAL A 136 -3.71 -2.08 18.49
C VAL A 136 -2.76 -1.21 19.31
N ILE A 137 -2.08 -0.27 18.67
CA ILE A 137 -1.16 0.66 19.35
C ILE A 137 -1.70 2.07 19.44
N ALA A 138 -2.63 2.44 18.56
CA ALA A 138 -3.33 3.72 18.57
C ALA A 138 -4.64 3.62 17.78
N SER A 139 -5.58 4.51 18.08
CA SER A 139 -6.77 4.77 17.26
C SER A 139 -6.79 6.28 17.00
N VAL A 140 -6.56 6.67 15.75
CA VAL A 140 -6.20 8.07 15.45
C VAL A 140 -7.26 8.83 14.68
N MET A 141 -8.26 8.15 14.12
CA MET A 141 -9.33 8.77 13.35
C MET A 141 -10.63 7.99 13.51
N PRO A 142 -11.80 8.65 13.43
CA PRO A 142 -13.04 7.94 13.24
C PRO A 142 -12.98 7.20 11.93
N GLY A 143 -13.41 5.94 11.92
CA GLY A 143 -13.44 5.11 10.73
C GLY A 143 -14.14 5.78 9.56
N SER A 144 -13.74 5.45 8.35
CA SER A 144 -14.29 5.99 7.09
C SER A 144 -15.80 5.73 6.90
N ASN A 145 -16.40 4.86 7.69
CA ASN A 145 -17.84 4.59 7.69
C ASN A 145 -18.72 5.83 7.98
N ALA A 146 -18.18 6.86 8.64
CA ALA A 146 -18.90 8.10 8.88
C ALA A 146 -19.17 8.91 7.59
N LEU A 147 -18.49 8.63 6.49
CA LEU A 147 -18.64 9.31 5.21
C LEU A 147 -19.32 8.47 4.12
N SER A 148 -19.53 7.19 4.34
CA SER A 148 -20.12 6.30 3.34
C SER A 148 -21.58 6.66 2.99
N GLU A 149 -22.27 7.42 3.82
CA GLU A 149 -23.60 7.92 3.55
C GLU A 149 -23.62 9.19 2.68
N LEU A 150 -22.50 9.87 2.48
CA LEU A 150 -22.44 11.19 1.83
C LEU A 150 -21.71 11.21 0.50
N GLN A 151 -20.92 10.18 0.16
CA GLN A 151 -20.21 10.10 -1.13
C GLN A 151 -20.10 8.66 -1.62
N PRO A 152 -20.02 8.44 -2.96
CA PRO A 152 -19.65 7.14 -3.49
C PRO A 152 -18.32 6.71 -2.86
N PRO A 153 -18.04 5.40 -2.73
CA PRO A 153 -16.85 4.92 -2.03
C PRO A 153 -15.64 5.65 -2.59
N SER A 154 -15.19 6.63 -1.87
CA SER A 154 -13.99 7.37 -2.23
C SER A 154 -12.85 6.38 -2.08
N VAL A 155 -12.11 6.20 -3.16
CA VAL A 155 -10.92 5.38 -3.22
C VAL A 155 -9.75 6.16 -2.60
N ILE A 156 -10.00 6.94 -1.55
CA ILE A 156 -8.95 7.68 -0.87
C ILE A 156 -8.37 6.76 0.17
N LEU A 157 -7.13 6.40 -0.04
CA LEU A 157 -6.39 5.44 0.73
C LEU A 157 -5.52 6.19 1.74
N ASN A 158 -5.55 5.72 2.97
CA ASN A 158 -4.71 6.26 4.03
C ASN A 158 -3.29 5.68 3.89
N GLY A 159 -2.31 6.57 3.85
CA GLY A 159 -0.90 6.20 3.79
C GLY A 159 -0.30 6.06 5.19
N LEU A 160 0.71 5.20 5.31
CA LEU A 160 1.50 5.02 6.52
C LEU A 160 2.98 5.04 6.16
N ALA A 161 3.78 5.78 6.92
CA ALA A 161 5.23 5.85 6.74
C ALA A 161 5.96 5.95 8.07
N ILE A 162 7.20 5.47 8.14
CA ILE A 162 8.04 5.57 9.33
C ILE A 162 9.35 6.28 8.98
N LYS A 163 9.72 7.25 9.82
CA LYS A 163 11.04 7.89 9.76
C LYS A 163 11.55 8.15 11.17
N GLY A 164 12.74 7.63 11.49
CA GLY A 164 13.25 7.69 12.87
C GLY A 164 12.29 6.96 13.81
N ASP A 165 11.89 7.59 14.89
CA ASP A 165 11.00 7.04 15.91
C ASP A 165 9.54 7.47 15.72
N TYR A 166 9.21 8.06 14.59
CA TYR A 166 7.89 8.61 14.30
C TYR A 166 7.18 7.81 13.22
N LEU A 167 5.89 7.57 13.47
CA LEU A 167 4.94 7.03 12.51
C LEU A 167 4.12 8.18 11.93
N TYR A 168 4.10 8.30 10.62
CA TYR A 168 3.36 9.32 9.88
C TYR A 168 2.15 8.68 9.23
N ILE A 169 1.00 9.31 9.41
CA ILE A 169 -0.27 8.86 8.86
C ILE A 169 -0.82 9.99 7.99
N SER A 170 -1.18 9.67 6.75
CA SER A 170 -1.99 10.56 5.95
C SER A 170 -3.45 10.12 6.05
N GLY A 171 -4.33 11.03 6.42
CA GLY A 171 -5.75 10.75 6.53
C GLY A 171 -6.57 11.78 5.78
N GLU A 172 -7.72 11.33 5.27
CA GLU A 172 -8.59 12.17 4.47
C GLU A 172 -9.52 13.08 5.28
N LEU A 173 -9.77 12.75 6.54
CA LEU A 173 -10.86 13.32 7.34
C LEU A 173 -10.48 14.46 8.27
N GLU A 174 -9.21 14.60 8.60
CA GLU A 174 -8.76 15.77 9.35
C GLU A 174 -8.20 16.82 8.39
N ARG A 175 -9.06 17.76 8.00
CA ARG A 175 -8.59 19.09 7.59
C ARG A 175 -8.08 19.79 8.85
N SER A 176 -6.97 19.31 9.41
CA SER A 176 -6.24 20.09 10.40
C SER A 176 -5.62 21.28 9.69
N LEU A 177 -6.20 22.43 9.94
CA LEU A 177 -5.60 23.73 9.63
C LEU A 177 -4.40 23.97 10.55
#